data_63fddc6ba01b4e603371e29f5d381378
#
_entry.id   63fddc6ba01b4e603371e29f5d381378
#
_cell.length_a   1.000
_cell.length_b   1.000
_cell.length_c   1.000
_cell.angle_alpha   90.00
_cell.angle_beta   90.00
_cell.angle_gamma   90.00
#
_symmetry.space_group_name_H-M   'P 1'
#
loop_
_entity.id
_entity.type
_entity.pdbx_description
1 polymer ?
#
loop_
_entity_poly.entity_id
_entity_poly.type
_entity_poly.pdbx_seq_one_letter_code
_entity_poly.pdbx_strand_id
1 'polypeptide(L)'
;SYLTKIKKYDNLINLVNSKTYMPELIKFISQVVSDGRETKQKDIVNFVQPDALSTDGVIDLMKSFKLDNPNWEWVQFEELNCKANRSNCVLDTTKLENDYLFSPMSEELAIREALNNIIKDE
;
A
#
# COMPACT_ATOMS: atom_id res chain seq x y z
N SER A 1 -4.58 9.46 3.96
CA SER A 1 -4.15 8.23 3.28
C SER A 1 -2.86 8.47 2.47
N TYR A 2 -2.23 7.38 2.06
CA TYR A 2 -1.02 7.43 1.21
C TYR A 2 -1.27 8.17 -0.11
N LEU A 3 -2.37 7.84 -0.79
CA LEU A 3 -2.70 8.45 -2.08
C LEU A 3 -2.99 9.95 -1.95
N THR A 4 -3.67 10.34 -0.89
CA THR A 4 -3.96 11.75 -0.61
C THR A 4 -2.68 12.53 -0.35
N LYS A 5 -1.74 11.94 0.38
CA LYS A 5 -0.46 12.58 0.67
C LYS A 5 0.40 12.74 -0.58
N ILE A 6 0.51 11.68 -1.38
CA ILE A 6 1.35 11.71 -2.58
C ILE A 6 0.83 12.72 -3.60
N LYS A 7 -0.49 12.92 -3.67
CA LYS A 7 -1.09 13.93 -4.54
C LYS A 7 -0.69 15.36 -4.12
N LYS A 8 -0.49 15.59 -2.83
CA LYS A 8 -0.14 16.90 -2.30
C LYS A 8 1.33 17.27 -2.44
N TYR A 9 2.21 16.27 -2.47
CA TYR A 9 3.65 16.52 -2.55
C TYR A 9 4.06 16.79 -3.99
N ASP A 10 4.92 17.78 -4.18
CA ASP A 10 5.46 18.11 -5.50
C ASP A 10 6.70 17.26 -5.82
N ASN A 11 7.49 16.91 -4.82
CA ASN A 11 8.71 16.14 -5.01
C ASN A 11 8.47 14.65 -4.74
N LEU A 12 8.84 13.80 -5.69
CA LEU A 12 8.65 12.37 -5.62
C LEU A 12 9.99 11.63 -5.61
N ILE A 13 10.08 10.60 -4.78
CA ILE A 13 11.20 9.66 -4.74
C ILE A 13 10.69 8.31 -5.23
N ASN A 14 11.44 7.66 -6.11
CA ASN A 14 11.05 6.35 -6.60
C ASN A 14 11.53 5.26 -5.64
N LEU A 15 10.63 4.72 -4.85
CA LEU A 15 10.87 3.64 -3.89
C LEU A 15 9.84 2.54 -4.09
N VAL A 16 10.24 1.30 -3.79
CA VAL A 16 9.32 0.15 -3.80
C VAL A 16 9.03 -0.23 -2.35
N ASN A 17 7.80 -0.05 -1.93
CA ASN A 17 7.37 -0.35 -0.57
C ASN A 17 6.05 -1.09 -0.57
N SER A 18 5.95 -2.07 0.33
CA SER A 18 4.67 -2.72 0.62
C SER A 18 3.69 -1.71 1.22
N LYS A 19 2.42 -1.89 0.86
CA LYS A 19 1.33 -1.04 1.36
C LYS A 19 0.19 -1.93 1.84
N THR A 20 -0.60 -1.41 2.76
CA THR A 20 -1.76 -2.11 3.29
C THR A 20 -3.03 -1.37 2.91
N TYR A 21 -3.93 -2.07 2.25
CA TYR A 21 -5.26 -1.57 1.94
C TYR A 21 -6.19 -1.86 3.11
N MET A 22 -6.59 -0.84 3.83
CA MET A 22 -7.33 -0.98 5.09
C MET A 22 -8.63 -1.77 4.97
N PRO A 23 -9.46 -1.62 3.93
CA PRO A 23 -10.67 -2.44 3.80
C PRO A 23 -10.39 -3.95 3.81
N GLU A 24 -9.30 -4.39 3.17
CA GLU A 24 -8.92 -5.81 3.20
C GLU A 24 -8.38 -6.24 4.55
N LEU A 25 -7.61 -5.39 5.22
CA LEU A 25 -7.14 -5.69 6.57
C LEU A 25 -8.31 -5.89 7.53
N ILE A 26 -9.31 -5.03 7.45
CA ILE A 26 -10.53 -5.14 8.27
C ILE A 26 -11.26 -6.45 7.97
N LYS A 27 -11.37 -6.82 6.70
CA LYS A 27 -11.96 -8.09 6.28
C LYS A 27 -11.20 -9.28 6.88
N PHE A 28 -9.89 -9.26 6.83
CA PHE A 28 -9.03 -10.31 7.40
C PHE A 28 -9.24 -10.43 8.91
N ILE A 29 -9.20 -9.31 9.64
CA ILE A 29 -9.42 -9.29 11.08
C ILE A 29 -10.79 -9.87 11.42
N SER A 30 -11.82 -9.47 10.67
CA SER A 30 -13.19 -9.99 10.87
C SER A 30 -13.27 -11.49 10.66
N GLN A 31 -12.58 -12.03 9.66
CA GLN A 31 -12.53 -13.48 9.42
C GLN A 31 -11.83 -14.21 10.56
N VAL A 32 -10.69 -13.70 11.03
CA VAL A 32 -9.96 -14.32 12.16
C VAL A 32 -10.84 -14.37 13.41
N VAL A 33 -11.55 -13.29 13.70
CA VAL A 33 -12.46 -13.22 14.86
C VAL A 33 -13.64 -14.19 14.69
N SER A 34 -14.26 -14.23 13.50
CA SER A 34 -15.41 -15.11 13.22
C SER A 34 -15.04 -16.60 13.27
N ASP A 35 -13.84 -16.96 12.82
CA ASP A 35 -13.37 -18.35 12.82
C ASP A 35 -13.03 -18.86 14.22
N GLY A 36 -13.10 -17.99 15.24
CA GLY A 36 -12.83 -18.37 16.63
C GLY A 36 -11.42 -18.89 16.83
N ARG A 37 -10.47 -18.40 16.05
CA ARG A 37 -9.06 -18.79 16.18
C ARG A 37 -8.54 -18.34 17.54
N GLU A 38 -8.66 -19.21 18.53
CA GLU A 38 -7.93 -19.03 19.78
C GLU A 38 -6.48 -19.43 19.54
N THR A 39 -5.61 -18.44 19.42
CA THR A 39 -4.20 -18.73 19.50
C THR A 39 -3.79 -18.63 20.96
N LYS A 40 -3.46 -19.76 21.56
CA LYS A 40 -2.88 -19.80 22.91
C LYS A 40 -1.53 -19.12 22.98
N GLN A 41 -0.94 -18.79 21.83
CA GLN A 41 0.34 -18.11 21.70
C GLN A 41 0.16 -16.87 20.84
N LYS A 42 0.86 -15.81 21.22
CA LYS A 42 0.92 -14.60 20.42
C LYS A 42 1.58 -14.93 19.09
N ASP A 43 0.91 -14.60 18.01
CA ASP A 43 1.44 -14.76 16.66
C ASP A 43 1.59 -13.40 16.00
N ILE A 44 2.54 -13.31 15.08
CA ILE A 44 2.82 -12.11 14.30
C ILE A 44 2.73 -12.47 12.84
N VAL A 45 1.93 -11.73 12.11
CA VAL A 45 1.80 -11.89 10.65
C VAL A 45 1.83 -10.52 9.99
N ASN A 46 2.57 -10.45 8.88
CA ASN A 46 2.59 -9.23 8.07
C ASN A 46 1.36 -9.19 7.18
N PHE A 47 0.63 -8.09 7.22
CA PHE A 47 -0.50 -7.89 6.32
C PHE A 47 -0.19 -6.73 5.37
N VAL A 48 0.16 -7.07 4.15
CA VAL A 48 0.40 -6.12 3.06
C VAL A 48 -0.19 -6.67 1.77
N GLN A 49 -0.39 -5.80 0.79
CA GLN A 49 -0.76 -6.23 -0.55
C GLN A 49 0.47 -6.83 -1.23
N PRO A 50 0.35 -8.01 -1.88
CA PRO A 50 1.47 -8.57 -2.65
C PRO A 50 1.74 -7.74 -3.91
N ASP A 51 2.87 -8.02 -4.55
CA ASP A 51 3.29 -7.38 -5.79
C ASP A 51 3.45 -5.87 -5.63
N ALA A 52 4.32 -5.49 -4.71
CA ALA A 52 4.57 -4.09 -4.37
C ALA A 52 4.96 -3.27 -5.60
N LEU A 53 4.30 -2.13 -5.77
CA LEU A 53 4.60 -1.19 -6.85
C LEU A 53 5.64 -0.17 -6.42
N SER A 54 6.47 0.26 -7.37
CA SER A 54 7.29 1.45 -7.20
C SER A 54 6.40 2.70 -7.16
N THR A 55 6.94 3.80 -6.63
CA THR A 55 6.25 5.09 -6.69
C THR A 55 5.86 5.44 -8.12
N ASP A 56 6.75 5.15 -9.08
CA ASP A 56 6.50 5.35 -10.51
C ASP A 56 5.24 4.60 -10.97
N GLY A 57 5.08 3.35 -10.58
CA GLY A 57 3.88 2.57 -10.89
C GLY A 57 2.60 3.16 -10.30
N VAL A 58 2.67 3.66 -9.07
CA VAL A 58 1.54 4.33 -8.42
C VAL A 58 1.16 5.62 -9.16
N ILE A 59 2.16 6.40 -9.54
CA ILE A 59 1.95 7.66 -10.28
C ILE A 59 1.29 7.39 -11.63
N ASP A 60 1.71 6.35 -12.35
CA ASP A 60 1.09 5.99 -13.62
C ASP A 60 -0.40 5.66 -13.45
N LEU A 61 -0.75 4.94 -12.40
CA LEU A 61 -2.16 4.66 -12.08
C LEU A 61 -2.93 5.94 -11.79
N MET A 62 -2.38 6.82 -10.98
CA MET A 62 -3.04 8.09 -10.64
C MET A 62 -3.26 8.96 -11.87
N LYS A 63 -2.30 9.00 -12.79
CA LYS A 63 -2.44 9.71 -14.07
C LYS A 63 -3.56 9.10 -14.91
N SER A 64 -3.65 7.77 -14.96
CA SER A 64 -4.71 7.09 -15.73
C SER A 64 -6.10 7.37 -15.17
N PHE A 65 -6.21 7.66 -13.88
CA PHE A 65 -7.47 8.05 -13.22
C PHE A 65 -7.69 9.57 -13.20
N LYS A 66 -6.80 10.36 -13.79
CA LYS A 66 -6.83 11.83 -13.79
C LYS A 66 -6.83 12.43 -12.38
N LEU A 67 -6.14 11.78 -11.47
CA LEU A 67 -5.96 12.21 -10.08
C LEU A 67 -4.51 12.63 -9.80
N ASP A 68 -3.81 13.08 -10.84
CA ASP A 68 -2.42 13.49 -10.73
C ASP A 68 -2.26 14.92 -10.24
N ASN A 69 -1.03 15.25 -9.89
CA ASN A 69 -0.59 16.60 -9.57
C ASN A 69 0.32 17.07 -10.70
N PRO A 70 -0.04 18.13 -11.44
CA PRO A 70 0.78 18.59 -12.57
C PRO A 70 2.16 19.11 -12.17
N ASN A 71 2.38 19.35 -10.88
CA ASN A 71 3.64 19.89 -10.37
C ASN A 71 4.62 18.78 -9.90
N TRP A 72 4.28 17.51 -10.04
CA TRP A 72 5.16 16.44 -9.61
C TRP A 72 6.50 16.46 -10.34
N GLU A 73 7.58 16.39 -9.53
CA GLU A 73 8.95 16.27 -10.03
C GLU A 73 9.66 15.12 -9.32
N TRP A 74 10.38 14.31 -10.08
CA TRP A 74 11.23 13.27 -9.53
C TRP A 74 12.51 13.88 -8.98
N VAL A 75 12.85 13.55 -7.73
CA VAL A 75 14.08 14.01 -7.09
C VAL A 75 14.85 12.82 -6.54
N GLN A 76 16.15 12.99 -6.40
CA GLN A 76 16.98 12.01 -5.71
C GLN A 76 16.81 12.21 -4.20
N PHE A 77 16.90 11.10 -3.46
CA PHE A 77 16.74 11.15 -2.00
C PHE A 77 17.71 12.16 -1.36
N GLU A 78 18.94 12.21 -1.86
CA GLU A 78 19.99 13.09 -1.35
C GLU A 78 19.63 14.58 -1.45
N GLU A 79 18.77 14.95 -2.39
CA GLU A 79 18.33 16.34 -2.59
C GLU A 79 17.32 16.80 -1.54
N LEU A 80 16.73 15.88 -0.77
CA LEU A 80 15.64 16.19 0.16
C LEU A 80 16.11 16.61 1.55
N ASN A 81 17.39 16.57 1.83
CA ASN A 81 17.94 16.99 3.13
C ASN A 81 17.23 16.34 4.33
N CYS A 82 16.84 15.09 4.21
CA CYS A 82 16.14 14.34 5.25
C CYS A 82 17.09 13.85 6.34
N LYS A 83 16.64 13.91 7.60
CA LYS A 83 17.47 13.45 8.74
C LYS A 83 17.63 11.94 8.79
N ALA A 84 16.72 11.18 8.21
CA ALA A 84 16.74 9.73 8.23
C ALA A 84 16.79 9.18 6.80
N ASN A 85 17.56 8.10 6.63
CA ASN A 85 17.63 7.39 5.35
C ASN A 85 16.29 6.74 5.01
N ARG A 86 16.03 6.61 3.71
CA ARG A 86 14.90 5.88 3.17
C ARG A 86 15.40 4.61 2.49
N SER A 87 14.60 3.56 2.56
CA SER A 87 14.92 2.30 1.90
C SER A 87 13.68 1.69 1.27
N ASN A 88 13.91 0.79 0.35
CA ASN A 88 12.82 -0.08 -0.13
C ASN A 88 12.49 -1.08 0.97
N CYS A 89 11.21 -1.27 1.23
CA CYS A 89 10.74 -2.22 2.22
C CYS A 89 9.57 -3.03 1.65
N VAL A 90 9.85 -4.27 1.25
CA VAL A 90 8.85 -5.19 0.73
C VAL A 90 8.73 -6.37 1.70
N LEU A 91 7.53 -6.58 2.21
CA LEU A 91 7.23 -7.64 3.16
C LEU A 91 6.69 -8.87 2.43
N ASP A 92 6.99 -10.05 2.97
CA ASP A 92 6.55 -11.33 2.43
C ASP A 92 5.17 -11.68 2.98
N THR A 93 4.27 -12.14 2.10
CA THR A 93 2.90 -12.54 2.44
C THR A 93 2.72 -14.05 2.56
N THR A 94 3.79 -14.84 2.48
CA THR A 94 3.72 -16.30 2.48
C THR A 94 3.01 -16.85 3.73
N LYS A 95 3.34 -16.33 4.90
CA LYS A 95 2.71 -16.76 6.15
C LYS A 95 1.21 -16.44 6.16
N LEU A 96 0.82 -15.27 5.68
CA LEU A 96 -0.58 -14.87 5.59
C LEU A 96 -1.37 -15.82 4.69
N GLU A 97 -0.80 -16.21 3.55
CA GLU A 97 -1.44 -17.09 2.58
C GLU A 97 -1.49 -18.53 3.06
N ASN A 98 -0.39 -19.05 3.62
CA ASN A 98 -0.27 -20.47 3.99
C ASN A 98 -0.87 -20.80 5.35
N ASP A 99 -0.66 -19.94 6.36
CA ASP A 99 -1.10 -20.23 7.73
C ASP A 99 -2.50 -19.68 8.00
N TYR A 100 -2.87 -18.57 7.39
CA TYR A 100 -4.17 -17.91 7.58
C TYR A 100 -5.12 -18.11 6.40
N LEU A 101 -4.64 -18.69 5.31
CA LEU A 101 -5.43 -18.98 4.10
C LEU A 101 -6.12 -17.71 3.54
N PHE A 102 -5.44 -16.58 3.67
CA PHE A 102 -5.93 -15.30 3.16
C PHE A 102 -5.00 -14.81 2.05
N SER A 103 -5.56 -14.59 0.87
CA SER A 103 -4.81 -14.11 -0.30
C SER A 103 -5.25 -12.68 -0.62
N PRO A 104 -4.52 -11.66 -0.14
CA PRO A 104 -4.88 -10.27 -0.44
C PRO A 104 -4.79 -9.98 -1.94
N MET A 105 -5.59 -9.03 -2.42
CA MET A 105 -5.44 -8.57 -3.79
C MET A 105 -4.07 -7.92 -3.99
N SER A 106 -3.59 -7.88 -5.24
CA SER A 106 -2.33 -7.23 -5.55
C SER A 106 -2.38 -5.74 -5.19
N GLU A 107 -1.21 -5.14 -4.99
CA GLU A 107 -1.13 -3.71 -4.69
C GLU A 107 -1.76 -2.87 -5.81
N GLU A 108 -1.56 -3.26 -7.08
CA GLU A 108 -2.17 -2.56 -8.20
C GLU A 108 -3.69 -2.57 -8.12
N LEU A 109 -4.30 -3.73 -7.89
CA LEU A 109 -5.76 -3.83 -7.77
C LEU A 109 -6.28 -3.03 -6.58
N ALA A 110 -5.59 -3.08 -5.46
CA ALA A 110 -5.97 -2.32 -4.27
C ALA A 110 -5.94 -0.81 -4.52
N ILE A 111 -4.90 -0.34 -5.20
CA ILE A 111 -4.78 1.08 -5.54
C ILE A 111 -5.87 1.49 -6.53
N ARG A 112 -6.16 0.66 -7.55
CA ARG A 112 -7.25 0.93 -8.50
C ARG A 112 -8.58 1.05 -7.78
N GLU A 113 -8.88 0.16 -6.85
CA GLU A 113 -10.11 0.24 -6.06
C GLU A 113 -10.16 1.50 -5.20
N ALA A 114 -9.06 1.84 -4.54
CA ALA A 114 -8.97 3.05 -3.73
C ALA A 114 -9.16 4.32 -4.56
N LEU A 115 -8.58 4.38 -5.76
CA LEU A 115 -8.75 5.51 -6.68
C LEU A 115 -10.19 5.62 -7.17
N ASN A 116 -10.83 4.51 -7.49
CA ASN A 116 -12.25 4.49 -7.86
C ASN A 116 -13.13 5.03 -6.73
N ASN A 117 -12.82 4.68 -5.49
CA ASN A 117 -13.58 5.17 -4.33
C ASN A 117 -13.39 6.68 -4.14
N ILE A 118 -12.19 7.21 -4.38
CA ILE A 118 -11.95 8.66 -4.34
C ILE A 118 -12.80 9.38 -5.38
N ILE A 119 -12.89 8.86 -6.60
CA ILE A 119 -13.68 9.46 -7.68
C ILE A 119 -15.18 9.45 -7.32
N LYS A 120 -15.68 8.36 -6.74
CA LYS A 120 -17.10 8.25 -6.35
C LYS A 120 -17.49 9.22 -5.24
N ASP A 121 -16.55 9.60 -4.38
CA ASP A 121 -16.80 10.50 -3.25
C ASP A 121 -16.71 11.99 -3.65
N GLU A 122 -16.34 12.28 -4.88
CA GLU A 122 -16.29 13.65 -5.41
C GLU A 122 -17.64 14.10 -6.00
#